data_561f7a6d2a61e213528a113e62f3a3ac
#
_entry.id   561f7a6d2a61e213528a113e62f3a3ac
#
_cell.length_a   1.000
_cell.length_b   1.000
_cell.length_c   1.000
_cell.angle_alpha   90.00
_cell.angle_beta   90.00
_cell.angle_gamma   90.00
#
_symmetry.space_group_name_H-M   'P 1'
#
loop_
_entity.id
_entity.type
_entity.pdbx_description
1 polymer ?
#
loop_
_entity_poly.entity_id
_entity_poly.type
_entity_poly.pdbx_seq_one_letter_code
_entity_poly.pdbx_strand_id
1 'polypeptide(L)'
;MTGAEYVLTGQLTVPLPASAAYRLFTPEGERTWVDGWDPRYPVPNGDDAAPGTVFVTAAHGATTTWIVLEREPGRRIRYARVTPGARAGTVAVVLEDTTEGCSVTVTYELTALSEAGRDGLREFAGGYPAFLRSWQEAIAASLNA
;
A
#
# COMPACT_ATOMS: atom_id res chain seq x y z
N MET A 1 -8.34 -17.56 9.30
CA MET A 1 -9.35 -17.34 8.23
C MET A 1 -9.68 -15.87 8.15
N THR A 2 -9.65 -15.30 6.95
CA THR A 2 -10.06 -13.93 6.71
C THR A 2 -11.52 -13.89 6.25
N GLY A 3 -12.21 -12.78 6.53
CA GLY A 3 -13.55 -12.54 6.01
C GLY A 3 -13.56 -11.77 4.69
N ALA A 4 -12.40 -11.49 4.12
CA ALA A 4 -12.31 -10.71 2.88
C ALA A 4 -12.78 -11.50 1.67
N GLU A 5 -13.37 -10.80 0.71
CA GLU A 5 -13.82 -11.38 -0.55
C GLU A 5 -12.65 -11.75 -1.45
N TYR A 6 -11.60 -10.92 -1.44
CA TYR A 6 -10.37 -11.14 -2.21
C TYR A 6 -9.16 -11.08 -1.31
N VAL A 7 -8.24 -12.01 -1.49
CA VAL A 7 -6.92 -11.99 -0.84
C VAL A 7 -5.89 -12.06 -1.96
N LEU A 8 -5.15 -10.97 -2.16
CA LEU A 8 -4.17 -10.85 -3.24
C LEU A 8 -2.79 -10.67 -2.62
N THR A 9 -1.88 -11.59 -2.89
CA THR A 9 -0.52 -11.55 -2.35
C THR A 9 0.48 -11.62 -3.49
N GLY A 10 1.53 -10.83 -3.40
CA GLY A 10 2.63 -10.86 -4.35
C GLY A 10 3.88 -10.25 -3.75
N GLN A 11 4.97 -10.33 -4.49
CA GLN A 11 6.27 -9.84 -4.03
C GLN A 11 6.93 -8.94 -5.05
N LEU A 12 7.75 -8.02 -4.53
CA LEU A 12 8.66 -7.23 -5.34
C LEU A 12 10.01 -7.16 -4.62
N THR A 13 11.05 -6.76 -5.34
CA THR A 13 12.38 -6.61 -4.76
C THR A 13 12.80 -5.15 -4.78
N VAL A 14 13.53 -4.73 -3.74
CA VAL A 14 14.06 -3.38 -3.61
C VAL A 14 15.56 -3.50 -3.32
N PRO A 15 16.43 -2.76 -4.04
CA PRO A 15 17.88 -2.85 -3.85
C PRO A 15 18.37 -2.02 -2.65
N LEU A 16 17.71 -2.18 -1.53
CA LEU A 16 18.03 -1.55 -0.25
C LEU A 16 17.75 -2.56 0.85
N PRO A 17 18.48 -2.49 1.98
CA PRO A 17 18.12 -3.32 3.12
C PRO A 17 16.73 -2.94 3.64
N ALA A 18 16.05 -3.88 4.27
CA ALA A 18 14.67 -3.68 4.75
C ALA A 18 14.57 -2.46 5.67
N SER A 19 15.57 -2.21 6.51
CA SER A 19 15.59 -1.06 7.41
C SER A 19 15.49 0.27 6.67
N ALA A 20 16.05 0.37 5.46
CA ALA A 20 16.00 1.56 4.64
C ALA A 20 14.76 1.56 3.72
N ALA A 21 14.43 0.41 3.15
CA ALA A 21 13.30 0.28 2.22
C ALA A 21 11.94 0.52 2.89
N TYR A 22 11.82 0.25 4.18
CA TYR A 22 10.58 0.42 4.93
C TYR A 22 9.97 1.81 4.71
N ARG A 23 10.80 2.86 4.69
CA ARG A 23 10.31 4.24 4.55
C ARG A 23 9.55 4.47 3.25
N LEU A 24 9.86 3.71 2.20
CA LEU A 24 9.18 3.83 0.91
C LEU A 24 7.70 3.46 0.99
N PHE A 25 7.30 2.71 2.00
CA PHE A 25 5.94 2.19 2.16
C PHE A 25 5.14 2.91 3.25
N THR A 26 5.69 3.98 3.83
CA THR A 26 4.97 4.86 4.73
C THR A 26 4.14 5.87 3.92
N PRO A 27 3.12 6.52 4.49
CA PRO A 27 2.34 7.50 3.75
C PRO A 27 3.19 8.59 3.09
N GLU A 28 4.14 9.16 3.81
CA GLU A 28 5.02 10.20 3.23
C GLU A 28 6.05 9.62 2.28
N GLY A 29 6.56 8.42 2.57
CA GLY A 29 7.54 7.77 1.71
C GLY A 29 7.00 7.46 0.32
N GLU A 30 5.72 7.15 0.21
CA GLU A 30 5.10 6.85 -1.08
C GLU A 30 5.03 8.07 -2.00
N ARG A 31 5.14 9.28 -1.46
CA ARG A 31 5.19 10.50 -2.29
C ARG A 31 6.36 10.47 -3.28
N THR A 32 7.42 9.74 -2.98
CA THR A 32 8.62 9.74 -3.81
C THR A 32 8.49 8.87 -5.06
N TRP A 33 7.56 7.91 -5.07
CA TRP A 33 7.49 6.97 -6.18
C TRP A 33 6.06 6.66 -6.67
N VAL A 34 5.03 6.97 -5.89
CA VAL A 34 3.64 6.77 -6.34
C VAL A 34 3.15 8.03 -7.02
N ASP A 35 2.90 7.93 -8.32
CA ASP A 35 2.42 9.06 -9.11
C ASP A 35 1.05 9.53 -8.63
N GLY A 36 0.92 10.85 -8.41
CA GLY A 36 -0.34 11.43 -7.95
C GLY A 36 -0.66 11.21 -6.48
N TRP A 37 0.23 10.58 -5.73
CA TRP A 37 0.03 10.31 -4.31
C TRP A 37 0.19 11.59 -3.49
N ASP A 38 -0.89 12.03 -2.83
CA ASP A 38 -0.89 13.24 -2.01
C ASP A 38 -1.74 13.01 -0.75
N PRO A 39 -1.18 12.32 0.26
CA PRO A 39 -1.92 12.07 1.50
C PRO A 39 -2.18 13.35 2.26
N ARG A 40 -3.43 13.53 2.69
CA ARG A 40 -3.86 14.65 3.50
C ARG A 40 -4.32 14.14 4.85
N TYR A 41 -3.92 14.81 5.90
CA TYR A 41 -4.16 14.38 7.28
C TYR A 41 -5.18 15.30 7.92
N PRO A 42 -6.41 14.82 8.25
CA PRO A 42 -7.38 15.65 8.97
C PRO A 42 -6.83 16.19 10.29
N VAL A 43 -6.00 15.38 10.97
CA VAL A 43 -5.29 15.82 12.18
C VAL A 43 -3.81 15.64 11.91
N PRO A 44 -3.06 16.74 11.66
CA PRO A 44 -1.62 16.63 11.41
C PRO A 44 -0.88 16.01 12.59
N ASN A 45 0.09 15.15 12.27
CA ASN A 45 0.88 14.44 13.24
C ASN A 45 2.32 14.39 12.74
N GLY A 46 3.29 14.56 13.62
CA GLY A 46 4.71 14.50 13.26
C GLY A 46 5.20 13.10 12.90
N ASP A 47 4.35 12.06 13.05
CA ASP A 47 4.69 10.68 12.74
C ASP A 47 3.58 10.10 11.86
N ASP A 48 3.80 10.14 10.56
CA ASP A 48 2.82 9.72 9.55
C ASP A 48 2.49 8.23 9.61
N ALA A 49 3.36 7.42 10.18
CA ALA A 49 3.19 5.98 10.25
C ALA A 49 2.79 5.50 11.65
N ALA A 50 2.47 6.41 12.58
CA ALA A 50 2.01 6.01 13.90
C ALA A 50 0.66 5.27 13.80
N PRO A 51 0.49 4.16 14.52
CA PRO A 51 -0.81 3.48 14.54
C PRO A 51 -1.93 4.43 14.94
N GLY A 52 -3.05 4.36 14.24
CA GLY A 52 -4.18 5.26 14.42
C GLY A 52 -4.15 6.51 13.54
N THR A 53 -3.06 6.79 12.84
CA THR A 53 -3.00 7.92 11.92
C THR A 53 -4.01 7.73 10.79
N VAL A 54 -4.83 8.76 10.56
CA VAL A 54 -5.80 8.79 9.47
C VAL A 54 -5.29 9.72 8.38
N PHE A 55 -5.35 9.27 7.15
CA PHE A 55 -5.05 10.13 6.00
C PHE A 55 -5.99 9.81 4.83
N VAL A 56 -6.11 10.75 3.92
CA VAL A 56 -7.03 10.66 2.79
C VAL A 56 -6.26 10.90 1.51
N THR A 57 -6.52 10.08 0.50
CA THR A 57 -5.96 10.24 -0.83
C THR A 57 -7.08 10.30 -1.86
N ALA A 58 -6.81 10.93 -3.00
CA ALA A 58 -7.75 10.98 -4.11
C ALA A 58 -7.05 10.47 -5.37
N ALA A 59 -7.74 9.61 -6.11
CA ALA A 59 -7.25 9.10 -7.39
C ALA A 59 -8.43 8.72 -8.27
N HIS A 60 -8.33 9.04 -9.56
CA HIS A 60 -9.34 8.68 -10.55
C HIS A 60 -10.77 9.11 -10.16
N GLY A 61 -10.88 10.27 -9.51
CA GLY A 61 -12.19 10.81 -9.10
C GLY A 61 -12.74 10.18 -7.82
N ALA A 62 -12.02 9.28 -7.18
CA ALA A 62 -12.46 8.62 -5.95
C ALA A 62 -11.56 9.01 -4.78
N THR A 63 -12.16 9.07 -3.59
CA THR A 63 -11.46 9.39 -2.35
C THR A 63 -11.35 8.13 -1.49
N THR A 64 -10.16 7.86 -0.99
CA THR A 64 -9.91 6.73 -0.10
C THR A 64 -9.44 7.24 1.25
N THR A 65 -10.06 6.74 2.32
CA THR A 65 -9.61 7.01 3.69
C THR A 65 -8.80 5.82 4.18
N TRP A 66 -7.67 6.12 4.78
CA TRP A 66 -6.71 5.14 5.29
C TRP A 66 -6.50 5.31 6.78
N ILE A 67 -6.23 4.21 7.46
CA ILE A 67 -5.85 4.22 8.87
C ILE A 67 -4.66 3.30 9.03
N VAL A 68 -3.58 3.79 9.65
CA VAL A 68 -2.45 2.94 10.01
C VAL A 68 -2.89 2.04 11.16
N LEU A 69 -2.85 0.73 10.97
CA LEU A 69 -3.26 -0.26 11.96
C LEU A 69 -2.12 -0.64 12.88
N GLU A 70 -0.97 -0.95 12.27
CA GLU A 70 0.22 -1.36 13.02
C GLU A 70 1.46 -1.12 12.20
N ARG A 71 2.60 -1.04 12.88
CA ARG A 71 3.90 -0.96 12.20
C ARG A 71 4.97 -1.58 13.07
N GLU A 72 5.99 -2.09 12.38
CA GLU A 72 7.23 -2.51 12.99
C GLU A 72 8.32 -1.96 12.07
N PRO A 73 8.99 -0.85 12.43
CA PRO A 73 9.96 -0.18 11.54
C PRO A 73 11.01 -1.14 11.02
N GLY A 74 11.27 -1.08 9.70
CA GLY A 74 12.19 -1.96 9.03
C GLY A 74 11.63 -3.35 8.70
N ARG A 75 10.41 -3.67 9.12
CA ARG A 75 9.84 -5.01 8.91
C ARG A 75 8.46 -5.01 8.29
N ARG A 76 7.54 -4.19 8.78
CA ARG A 76 6.17 -4.22 8.25
C ARG A 76 5.38 -2.97 8.61
N ILE A 77 4.36 -2.73 7.79
CA ILE A 77 3.33 -1.74 8.06
C ILE A 77 2.02 -2.26 7.49
N ARG A 78 0.92 -1.96 8.16
CA ARG A 78 -0.40 -2.42 7.75
C ARG A 78 -1.40 -1.30 7.89
N TYR A 79 -2.28 -1.20 6.89
CA TYR A 79 -3.31 -0.16 6.80
C TYR A 79 -4.69 -0.79 6.67
N ALA A 80 -5.71 -0.13 7.23
CA ALA A 80 -7.08 -0.30 6.78
C ALA A 80 -7.38 0.80 5.77
N ARG A 81 -8.24 0.52 4.81
CA ARG A 81 -8.62 1.50 3.81
C ARG A 81 -10.07 1.33 3.41
N VAL A 82 -10.74 2.44 3.05
CA VAL A 82 -12.08 2.41 2.50
C VAL A 82 -12.22 3.46 1.39
N THR A 83 -12.72 3.02 0.25
CA THR A 83 -13.19 3.89 -0.82
C THR A 83 -14.70 3.72 -0.84
N PRO A 84 -15.46 4.72 -0.34
CA PRO A 84 -16.90 4.58 -0.19
C PRO A 84 -17.60 4.14 -1.47
N GLY A 85 -18.50 3.19 -1.34
CA GLY A 85 -19.26 2.66 -2.48
C GLY A 85 -18.47 1.73 -3.39
N ALA A 86 -17.16 1.58 -3.18
CA ALA A 86 -16.31 0.77 -4.04
C ALA A 86 -15.76 -0.45 -3.31
N ARG A 87 -14.85 -0.22 -2.36
CA ARG A 87 -14.18 -1.33 -1.66
C ARG A 87 -13.67 -0.91 -0.29
N ALA A 88 -13.47 -1.89 0.58
CA ALA A 88 -12.86 -1.70 1.88
C ALA A 88 -12.02 -2.92 2.24
N GLY A 89 -11.02 -2.74 3.08
CA GLY A 89 -10.19 -3.84 3.55
C GLY A 89 -8.85 -3.37 4.09
N THR A 90 -7.84 -4.22 3.94
CA THR A 90 -6.51 -3.97 4.50
C THR A 90 -5.42 -4.14 3.46
N VAL A 91 -4.30 -3.48 3.70
CA VAL A 91 -3.07 -3.63 2.92
C VAL A 91 -1.95 -3.89 3.91
N ALA A 92 -1.20 -4.96 3.71
CA ALA A 92 -0.05 -5.30 4.56
C ALA A 92 1.21 -5.34 3.69
N VAL A 93 2.26 -4.72 4.18
CA VAL A 93 3.58 -4.71 3.54
C VAL A 93 4.56 -5.31 4.52
N VAL A 94 5.23 -6.39 4.13
CA VAL A 94 6.21 -7.12 4.97
C VAL A 94 7.54 -7.18 4.22
N LEU A 95 8.61 -6.80 4.90
CA LEU A 95 9.95 -6.73 4.31
C LEU A 95 10.88 -7.74 4.97
N GLU A 96 11.69 -8.41 4.15
CA GLU A 96 12.73 -9.34 4.61
C GLU A 96 14.04 -9.07 3.87
N ASP A 97 15.14 -9.00 4.60
CA ASP A 97 16.45 -8.80 3.97
C ASP A 97 16.82 -9.99 3.08
N THR A 98 17.46 -9.67 1.95
CA THR A 98 18.05 -10.65 1.05
C THR A 98 19.51 -10.28 0.80
N THR A 99 20.24 -11.11 0.07
CA THR A 99 21.64 -10.80 -0.25
C THR A 99 21.80 -9.54 -1.12
N GLU A 100 20.78 -9.17 -1.87
CA GLU A 100 20.84 -8.04 -2.83
C GLU A 100 20.03 -6.81 -2.38
N GLY A 101 19.39 -6.89 -1.21
CA GLY A 101 18.55 -5.80 -0.72
C GLY A 101 17.45 -6.35 0.17
N CYS A 102 16.21 -6.28 -0.27
CA CYS A 102 15.10 -6.89 0.46
C CYS A 102 14.00 -7.38 -0.49
N SER A 103 13.23 -8.35 0.01
CA SER A 103 12.00 -8.82 -0.62
C SER A 103 10.82 -8.18 0.12
N VAL A 104 9.87 -7.67 -0.62
CA VAL A 104 8.68 -6.99 -0.08
C VAL A 104 7.45 -7.79 -0.48
N THR A 105 6.73 -8.30 0.50
CA THR A 105 5.47 -9.00 0.27
C THR A 105 4.31 -8.06 0.55
N VAL A 106 3.44 -7.89 -0.45
CA VAL A 106 2.29 -6.99 -0.35
C VAL A 106 1.02 -7.80 -0.44
N THR A 107 0.17 -7.71 0.57
CA THR A 107 -1.10 -8.44 0.63
C THR A 107 -2.25 -7.46 0.78
N TYR A 108 -3.19 -7.52 -0.16
CA TYR A 108 -4.46 -6.80 -0.08
C TYR A 108 -5.55 -7.81 0.31
N GLU A 109 -6.33 -7.47 1.32
CA GLU A 109 -7.54 -8.21 1.67
C GLU A 109 -8.69 -7.24 1.50
N LEU A 110 -9.52 -7.45 0.48
CA LEU A 110 -10.52 -6.48 0.04
C LEU A 110 -11.90 -7.10 -0.12
N THR A 111 -12.92 -6.30 0.15
CA THR A 111 -14.32 -6.64 -0.05
C THR A 111 -14.99 -5.52 -0.84
N ALA A 112 -15.75 -5.89 -1.86
CA ALA A 112 -16.49 -4.91 -2.67
C ALA A 112 -17.68 -4.39 -1.90
N LEU A 113 -18.00 -3.11 -2.07
CA LEU A 113 -19.12 -2.44 -1.41
C LEU A 113 -20.30 -2.19 -2.35
N SER A 114 -20.19 -2.61 -3.62
CA SER A 114 -21.23 -2.47 -4.63
C SER A 114 -20.92 -3.41 -5.80
N GLU A 115 -21.85 -3.54 -6.75
CA GLU A 115 -21.59 -4.31 -7.97
C GLU A 115 -20.48 -3.69 -8.80
N ALA A 116 -20.50 -2.37 -8.95
CA ALA A 116 -19.43 -1.66 -9.68
C ALA A 116 -18.08 -1.85 -8.98
N GLY A 117 -18.07 -1.83 -7.64
CA GLY A 117 -16.87 -2.09 -6.85
C GLY A 117 -16.37 -3.51 -7.04
N ARG A 118 -17.28 -4.49 -7.19
CA ARG A 118 -16.90 -5.88 -7.42
C ARG A 118 -16.26 -6.06 -8.80
N ASP A 119 -16.78 -5.37 -9.81
CA ASP A 119 -16.18 -5.41 -11.16
C ASP A 119 -14.77 -4.81 -11.11
N GLY A 120 -14.59 -3.70 -10.41
CA GLY A 120 -13.28 -3.08 -10.22
C GLY A 120 -12.30 -3.97 -9.47
N LEU A 121 -12.76 -4.70 -8.45
CA LEU A 121 -11.93 -5.65 -7.71
C LEU A 121 -11.52 -6.84 -8.56
N ARG A 122 -12.42 -7.34 -9.39
CA ARG A 122 -12.10 -8.43 -10.29
C ARG A 122 -11.01 -8.01 -11.26
N GLU A 123 -11.11 -6.81 -11.81
CA GLU A 123 -10.10 -6.26 -12.70
C GLU A 123 -8.76 -6.06 -11.97
N PHE A 124 -8.79 -5.52 -10.76
CA PHE A 124 -7.60 -5.34 -9.93
C PHE A 124 -6.93 -6.68 -9.64
N ALA A 125 -7.71 -7.71 -9.29
CA ALA A 125 -7.18 -9.03 -9.01
C ALA A 125 -6.52 -9.65 -10.24
N GLY A 126 -7.12 -9.48 -11.41
CA GLY A 126 -6.55 -9.98 -12.66
C GLY A 126 -5.25 -9.29 -13.06
N GLY A 127 -5.07 -8.04 -12.67
CA GLY A 127 -3.86 -7.26 -12.98
C GLY A 127 -2.87 -7.15 -11.83
N TYR A 128 -3.07 -7.88 -10.75
CA TYR A 128 -2.26 -7.71 -9.54
C TYR A 128 -0.75 -7.93 -9.76
N PRO A 129 -0.30 -8.99 -10.45
CA PRO A 129 1.13 -9.15 -10.70
C PRO A 129 1.75 -7.97 -11.46
N ALA A 130 1.05 -7.46 -12.47
CA ALA A 130 1.53 -6.29 -13.21
C ALA A 130 1.54 -5.03 -12.34
N PHE A 131 0.56 -4.91 -11.44
CA PHE A 131 0.48 -3.81 -10.50
C PHE A 131 1.72 -3.76 -9.59
N LEU A 132 2.14 -4.90 -9.03
CA LEU A 132 3.35 -4.95 -8.20
C LEU A 132 4.62 -4.74 -9.01
N ARG A 133 4.67 -5.18 -10.26
CA ARG A 133 5.81 -4.87 -11.14
C ARG A 133 5.92 -3.36 -11.36
N SER A 134 4.80 -2.67 -11.49
CA SER A 134 4.82 -1.21 -11.64
C SER A 134 5.37 -0.52 -10.40
N TRP A 135 5.11 -1.06 -9.20
CA TRP A 135 5.71 -0.56 -7.97
C TRP A 135 7.24 -0.75 -8.00
N GLN A 136 7.69 -1.93 -8.39
CA GLN A 136 9.11 -2.23 -8.43
C GLN A 136 9.85 -1.29 -9.38
N GLU A 137 9.28 -1.06 -10.57
CA GLU A 137 9.84 -0.15 -11.56
C GLU A 137 9.84 1.30 -11.07
N ALA A 138 8.75 1.75 -10.47
CA ALA A 138 8.64 3.12 -9.96
C ALA A 138 9.63 3.37 -8.81
N ILE A 139 9.78 2.41 -7.91
CA ILE A 139 10.74 2.51 -6.81
C ILE A 139 12.17 2.56 -7.37
N ALA A 140 12.50 1.66 -8.29
CA ALA A 140 13.84 1.63 -8.91
C ALA A 140 14.14 2.96 -9.59
N ALA A 141 13.19 3.53 -10.32
CA ALA A 141 13.35 4.84 -10.97
C ALA A 141 13.58 5.95 -9.95
N SER A 142 12.87 5.93 -8.83
CA SER A 142 13.02 6.95 -7.79
C SER A 142 14.39 6.89 -7.11
N LEU A 143 14.95 5.69 -6.97
CA LEU A 143 16.27 5.51 -6.34
C LEU A 143 17.40 5.92 -7.27
N ASN A 144 17.16 5.96 -8.57
CA ASN A 144 18.14 6.35 -9.58
C ASN A 144 18.01 7.82 -10.01
N ALA A 145 17.08 8.53 -9.42
CA ALA A 145 16.84 9.95 -9.74
C ALA A 145 17.84 10.87 -9.03
#